data_fd118ec807d10e04579a62ba848b5c67
#
_entry.id   fd118ec807d10e04579a62ba848b5c67
#
_cell.length_a   1.000
_cell.length_b   1.000
_cell.length_c   1.000
_cell.angle_alpha   90.00
_cell.angle_beta   90.00
_cell.angle_gamma   90.00
#
_symmetry.space_group_name_H-M   'P 1'
#
loop_
_entity.id
_entity.type
_entity.pdbx_description
1 polymer ?
#
loop_
_entity_poly.entity_id
_entity_poly.type
_entity_poly.pdbx_seq_one_letter_code
_entity_poly.pdbx_strand_id
1 'polypeptide(L)'
;MDEDTDNLARARQAHGAQDWVAAAARFDAVAAERLGADDLAAYADAAWWLGRIEDTLRLGAAAFNAFVADSRPAEAARTATVLGIFHTARGDEPQAAGWLGRAARLAGDVPECPAYGYLVNFTEVEASLMAGQPAAAVDAARRLQDLGRRIVAPDLVAMGLNGEGRALIRSGHLVDGLALLDEAMVTVLDGQLAPFISGTLYCHTIAVCHEIADLRRMARWTDLAERWLSTFPAAVFFGGLCGVHRAQLLLLRGQWDEAEQGALRIVTDLDANRIDYAAEAWYVVAEARRLRGDPSAHDAYDEAHARGRDPQPGRALLRLQEGDPAGAAASVRAALAAAGTDPLRRAPLCAAAVETALAAGRLDDAAVAASELASTAATHTTSGLEAMAAAARGAVLLAEDRAEAALPVLREACRRWHELGAAYDAASTCVRLAEAYRALEDEASAAAEVARAEATYERLGAHRPAAAPPGGLTRRECEVLVLVSDGRSNREIGERLFISDRTVARHLTNIFHKIGVTSRTQAARYAIDHGLTEAR
;
A
#
# COMPACT_ATOMS: atom_id res chain seq x y z
N MET A 1 51.84 18.86 1.39
CA MET A 1 50.60 18.55 0.61
C MET A 1 49.57 19.54 1.12
N ASP A 2 48.94 20.25 0.23
CA ASP A 2 47.91 21.24 0.59
C ASP A 2 46.73 20.51 1.26
N GLU A 3 46.14 21.11 2.31
CA GLU A 3 45.05 20.51 3.13
C GLU A 3 43.86 20.11 2.27
N ASP A 4 43.51 20.91 1.27
CA ASP A 4 42.45 20.60 0.30
C ASP A 4 42.76 19.34 -0.52
N THR A 5 44.02 19.14 -0.93
CA THR A 5 44.44 17.95 -1.70
C THR A 5 44.33 16.68 -0.85
N ASP A 6 44.65 16.72 0.45
CA ASP A 6 44.46 15.58 1.37
C ASP A 6 42.96 15.31 1.61
N ASN A 7 42.15 16.37 1.83
CA ASN A 7 40.70 16.23 1.99
C ASN A 7 40.04 15.64 0.74
N LEU A 8 40.39 16.04 -0.49
CA LEU A 8 39.89 15.47 -1.72
C LEU A 8 40.23 13.97 -1.85
N ALA A 9 41.48 13.61 -1.56
CA ALA A 9 41.88 12.20 -1.64
C ALA A 9 41.07 11.34 -0.66
N ARG A 10 40.90 11.81 0.58
CA ARG A 10 40.10 11.11 1.60
C ARG A 10 38.59 11.11 1.27
N ALA A 11 38.05 12.18 0.70
CA ALA A 11 36.66 12.24 0.24
C ALA A 11 36.38 11.18 -0.82
N ARG A 12 37.24 11.08 -1.85
CA ARG A 12 37.14 10.07 -2.90
C ARG A 12 37.26 8.65 -2.36
N GLN A 13 38.17 8.42 -1.41
CA GLN A 13 38.32 7.13 -0.74
C GLN A 13 37.07 6.76 0.06
N ALA A 14 36.53 7.67 0.86
CA ALA A 14 35.32 7.47 1.65
C ALA A 14 34.10 7.21 0.75
N HIS A 15 33.95 7.98 -0.34
CA HIS A 15 32.88 7.76 -1.32
C HIS A 15 33.01 6.36 -1.97
N GLY A 16 34.20 5.96 -2.40
CA GLY A 16 34.43 4.63 -2.96
C GLY A 16 34.19 3.49 -1.96
N ALA A 17 34.36 3.75 -0.66
CA ALA A 17 34.00 2.84 0.42
C ALA A 17 32.53 2.93 0.86
N GLN A 18 31.72 3.78 0.22
CA GLN A 18 30.30 4.02 0.54
C GLN A 18 30.08 4.60 1.96
N ASP A 19 31.10 5.22 2.54
CA ASP A 19 30.99 6.00 3.78
C ASP A 19 30.56 7.44 3.44
N TRP A 20 29.25 7.60 3.24
CA TRP A 20 28.64 8.85 2.78
C TRP A 20 28.84 9.99 3.78
N VAL A 21 28.85 9.69 5.09
CA VAL A 21 29.06 10.68 6.14
C VAL A 21 30.48 11.24 6.07
N ALA A 22 31.47 10.36 6.03
CA ALA A 22 32.86 10.77 5.91
C ALA A 22 33.13 11.47 4.57
N ALA A 23 32.57 10.96 3.46
CA ALA A 23 32.72 11.56 2.13
C ALA A 23 32.18 13.00 2.10
N ALA A 24 30.95 13.23 2.53
CA ALA A 24 30.33 14.55 2.56
C ALA A 24 31.11 15.51 3.46
N ALA A 25 31.48 15.10 4.68
CA ALA A 25 32.24 15.93 5.60
C ALA A 25 33.61 16.37 5.03
N ARG A 26 34.25 15.49 4.24
CA ARG A 26 35.54 15.82 3.59
C ARG A 26 35.36 16.73 2.39
N PHE A 27 34.30 16.53 1.59
CA PHE A 27 33.98 17.47 0.49
C PHE A 27 33.56 18.85 1.03
N ASP A 28 32.81 18.91 2.14
CA ASP A 28 32.44 20.18 2.80
C ASP A 28 33.67 21.03 3.22
N ALA A 29 34.79 20.36 3.50
CA ALA A 29 36.04 21.03 3.93
C ALA A 29 36.90 21.52 2.76
N VAL A 30 36.52 21.28 1.51
CA VAL A 30 37.27 21.69 0.31
C VAL A 30 36.66 22.95 -0.30
N ALA A 31 37.50 23.88 -0.74
CA ALA A 31 37.03 25.08 -1.44
C ALA A 31 36.30 24.67 -2.75
N ALA A 32 35.13 25.25 -3.00
CA ALA A 32 34.22 24.84 -4.11
C ALA A 32 34.93 24.93 -5.49
N GLU A 33 35.82 25.88 -5.66
CA GLU A 33 36.58 26.12 -6.91
C GLU A 33 37.59 24.99 -7.22
N ARG A 34 37.88 24.15 -6.23
CA ARG A 34 38.82 23.02 -6.36
C ARG A 34 38.15 21.69 -6.65
N LEU A 35 36.82 21.66 -6.59
CA LEU A 35 36.04 20.44 -6.91
C LEU A 35 35.92 20.29 -8.43
N GLY A 36 36.45 19.20 -8.95
CA GLY A 36 36.26 18.81 -10.35
C GLY A 36 34.88 18.20 -10.60
N ALA A 37 34.56 17.90 -11.87
CA ALA A 37 33.27 17.33 -12.26
C ALA A 37 32.93 16.04 -11.52
N ASP A 38 33.89 15.13 -11.41
CA ASP A 38 33.71 13.84 -10.68
C ASP A 38 33.55 14.07 -9.17
N ASP A 39 34.24 15.04 -8.59
CA ASP A 39 34.13 15.36 -7.16
C ASP A 39 32.76 15.96 -6.84
N LEU A 40 32.26 16.85 -7.67
CA LEU A 40 30.91 17.43 -7.56
C LEU A 40 29.83 16.35 -7.67
N ALA A 41 29.99 15.39 -8.61
CA ALA A 41 29.06 14.28 -8.76
C ALA A 41 29.10 13.32 -7.55
N ALA A 42 30.30 12.98 -7.06
CA ALA A 42 30.46 12.13 -5.87
C ALA A 42 29.93 12.82 -4.59
N TYR A 43 30.10 14.13 -4.49
CA TYR A 43 29.56 14.90 -3.38
C TYR A 43 28.02 14.99 -3.46
N ALA A 44 27.45 15.19 -4.65
CA ALA A 44 26.00 15.17 -4.84
C ALA A 44 25.39 13.82 -4.46
N ASP A 45 26.06 12.72 -4.82
CA ASP A 45 25.66 11.36 -4.46
C ASP A 45 25.72 11.17 -2.93
N ALA A 46 26.81 11.51 -2.26
CA ALA A 46 26.91 11.46 -0.80
C ALA A 46 25.85 12.32 -0.10
N ALA A 47 25.57 13.52 -0.61
CA ALA A 47 24.54 14.41 -0.10
C ALA A 47 23.14 13.79 -0.22
N TRP A 48 22.85 13.09 -1.32
CA TRP A 48 21.60 12.39 -1.53
C TRP A 48 21.38 11.25 -0.51
N TRP A 49 22.40 10.42 -0.29
CA TRP A 49 22.33 9.35 0.71
C TRP A 49 22.02 9.88 2.11
N LEU A 50 22.51 11.08 2.44
CA LEU A 50 22.29 11.76 3.70
C LEU A 50 20.98 12.55 3.76
N GLY A 51 20.14 12.53 2.72
CA GLY A 51 18.90 13.29 2.65
C GLY A 51 19.10 14.80 2.43
N ARG A 52 20.31 15.28 2.11
CA ARG A 52 20.62 16.69 1.84
C ARG A 52 20.17 17.09 0.43
N ILE A 53 18.86 17.06 0.18
CA ILE A 53 18.29 17.15 -1.17
C ILE A 53 18.64 18.45 -1.90
N GLU A 54 18.60 19.61 -1.20
CA GLU A 54 18.94 20.89 -1.82
C GLU A 54 20.43 20.92 -2.26
N ASP A 55 21.32 20.35 -1.45
CA ASP A 55 22.73 20.18 -1.83
C ASP A 55 22.88 19.23 -3.01
N THR A 56 22.16 18.12 -3.02
CA THR A 56 22.15 17.16 -4.13
C THR A 56 21.79 17.84 -5.44
N LEU A 57 20.73 18.63 -5.46
CA LEU A 57 20.29 19.34 -6.67
C LEU A 57 21.30 20.42 -7.11
N ARG A 58 21.80 21.19 -6.16
CA ARG A 58 22.78 22.26 -6.43
C ARG A 58 24.11 21.68 -6.94
N LEU A 59 24.64 20.67 -6.26
CA LEU A 59 25.90 20.02 -6.64
C LEU A 59 25.77 19.23 -7.94
N GLY A 60 24.63 18.53 -8.13
CA GLY A 60 24.34 17.84 -9.39
C GLY A 60 24.27 18.78 -10.58
N ALA A 61 23.65 19.96 -10.43
CA ALA A 61 23.64 20.97 -11.48
C ALA A 61 25.04 21.52 -11.78
N ALA A 62 25.87 21.71 -10.76
CA ALA A 62 27.26 22.10 -10.94
C ALA A 62 28.09 21.00 -11.64
N ALA A 63 27.92 19.73 -11.23
CA ALA A 63 28.56 18.57 -11.87
C ALA A 63 28.17 18.47 -13.35
N PHE A 64 26.88 18.62 -13.66
CA PHE A 64 26.38 18.62 -15.04
C PHE A 64 27.11 19.68 -15.89
N ASN A 65 27.18 20.90 -15.42
CA ASN A 65 27.83 21.99 -16.14
C ASN A 65 29.34 21.71 -16.34
N ALA A 66 30.00 21.16 -15.31
CA ALA A 66 31.42 20.80 -15.39
C ALA A 66 31.63 19.65 -16.41
N PHE A 67 30.82 18.58 -16.40
CA PHE A 67 30.91 17.52 -17.40
C PHE A 67 30.68 18.01 -18.83
N VAL A 68 29.75 18.96 -19.04
CA VAL A 68 29.53 19.58 -20.34
C VAL A 68 30.77 20.37 -20.78
N ALA A 69 31.36 21.15 -19.87
CA ALA A 69 32.57 21.92 -20.16
C ALA A 69 33.77 20.99 -20.50
N ASP A 70 33.87 19.84 -19.83
CA ASP A 70 34.90 18.83 -20.04
C ASP A 70 34.63 17.93 -21.26
N SER A 71 33.57 18.19 -22.03
CA SER A 71 33.16 17.37 -23.20
C SER A 71 32.91 15.89 -22.85
N ARG A 72 32.27 15.62 -21.69
CA ARG A 72 31.90 14.28 -21.18
C ARG A 72 30.39 14.08 -21.27
N PRO A 73 29.82 13.82 -22.45
CA PRO A 73 28.37 13.80 -22.65
C PRO A 73 27.65 12.65 -21.92
N ALA A 74 28.29 11.50 -21.73
CA ALA A 74 27.68 10.37 -21.02
C ALA A 74 27.45 10.67 -19.55
N GLU A 75 28.45 11.23 -18.86
CA GLU A 75 28.34 11.60 -17.45
C GLU A 75 27.39 12.80 -17.24
N ALA A 76 27.42 13.76 -18.16
CA ALA A 76 26.45 14.86 -18.17
C ALA A 76 25.01 14.32 -18.36
N ALA A 77 24.78 13.38 -19.27
CA ALA A 77 23.47 12.75 -19.49
C ALA A 77 23.01 11.99 -18.26
N ARG A 78 23.89 11.22 -17.59
CA ARG A 78 23.58 10.51 -16.36
C ARG A 78 23.16 11.47 -15.24
N THR A 79 23.95 12.53 -15.04
CA THR A 79 23.66 13.54 -14.03
C THR A 79 22.33 14.26 -14.30
N ALA A 80 22.05 14.61 -15.56
CA ALA A 80 20.78 15.20 -15.94
C ALA A 80 19.58 14.26 -15.72
N THR A 81 19.75 12.95 -15.99
CA THR A 81 18.72 11.93 -15.70
C THR A 81 18.40 11.87 -14.22
N VAL A 82 19.42 11.81 -13.35
CA VAL A 82 19.25 11.79 -11.89
C VAL A 82 18.55 13.05 -11.38
N LEU A 83 18.95 14.23 -11.88
CA LEU A 83 18.27 15.49 -11.53
C LEU A 83 16.79 15.48 -12.00
N GLY A 84 16.52 14.96 -13.19
CA GLY A 84 15.15 14.79 -13.68
C GLY A 84 14.31 13.89 -12.78
N ILE A 85 14.86 12.76 -12.33
CA ILE A 85 14.19 11.83 -11.39
C ILE A 85 13.86 12.53 -10.06
N PHE A 86 14.82 13.29 -9.51
CA PHE A 86 14.59 14.00 -8.23
C PHE A 86 13.54 15.11 -8.36
N HIS A 87 13.53 15.86 -9.45
CA HIS A 87 12.49 16.85 -9.69
C HIS A 87 11.11 16.19 -9.90
N THR A 88 11.05 15.04 -10.59
CA THR A 88 9.81 14.26 -10.72
C THR A 88 9.30 13.82 -9.33
N ALA A 89 10.18 13.28 -8.48
CA ALA A 89 9.82 12.85 -7.13
C ALA A 89 9.33 13.99 -6.21
N ARG A 90 9.65 15.24 -6.56
CA ARG A 90 9.20 16.46 -5.85
C ARG A 90 7.98 17.13 -6.48
N GLY A 91 7.39 16.52 -7.50
CA GLY A 91 6.27 17.12 -8.23
C GLY A 91 6.63 18.37 -9.05
N ASP A 92 7.93 18.63 -9.30
CA ASP A 92 8.41 19.77 -10.08
C ASP A 92 8.53 19.40 -11.57
N GLU A 93 7.37 19.18 -12.19
CA GLU A 93 7.27 18.70 -13.57
C GLU A 93 8.04 19.56 -14.60
N PRO A 94 8.03 20.92 -14.55
CA PRO A 94 8.75 21.72 -15.54
C PRO A 94 10.27 21.52 -15.48
N GLN A 95 10.85 21.45 -14.27
CA GLN A 95 12.27 21.21 -14.10
C GLN A 95 12.64 19.77 -14.46
N ALA A 96 11.81 18.79 -14.05
CA ALA A 96 11.98 17.39 -14.42
C ALA A 96 12.04 17.22 -15.94
N ALA A 97 11.06 17.76 -16.68
CA ALA A 97 11.02 17.71 -18.14
C ALA A 97 12.24 18.41 -18.78
N GLY A 98 12.66 19.53 -18.21
CA GLY A 98 13.85 20.25 -18.66
C GLY A 98 15.14 19.43 -18.53
N TRP A 99 15.35 18.78 -17.40
CA TRP A 99 16.51 17.93 -17.16
C TRP A 99 16.50 16.66 -18.00
N LEU A 100 15.35 15.96 -18.07
CA LEU A 100 15.19 14.75 -18.90
C LEU A 100 15.39 15.07 -20.40
N GLY A 101 14.91 16.23 -20.86
CA GLY A 101 15.15 16.68 -22.23
C GLY A 101 16.64 16.95 -22.54
N ARG A 102 17.41 17.46 -21.56
CA ARG A 102 18.86 17.60 -21.68
C ARG A 102 19.55 16.23 -21.71
N ALA A 103 19.15 15.33 -20.80
CA ALA A 103 19.65 13.96 -20.76
C ALA A 103 19.44 13.24 -22.09
N ALA A 104 18.24 13.33 -22.67
CA ALA A 104 17.90 12.69 -23.94
C ALA A 104 18.76 13.17 -25.10
N ARG A 105 19.02 14.48 -25.21
CA ARG A 105 19.88 15.02 -26.27
C ARG A 105 21.31 14.52 -26.14
N LEU A 106 21.88 14.57 -24.92
CA LEU A 106 23.27 14.14 -24.70
C LEU A 106 23.44 12.61 -24.82
N ALA A 107 22.48 11.84 -24.32
CA ALA A 107 22.51 10.39 -24.41
C ALA A 107 22.28 9.90 -25.85
N GLY A 108 21.52 10.64 -26.66
CA GLY A 108 21.34 10.33 -28.10
C GLY A 108 22.62 10.37 -28.92
N ASP A 109 23.59 11.18 -28.48
CA ASP A 109 24.92 11.24 -29.11
C ASP A 109 25.82 10.04 -28.76
N VAL A 110 25.50 9.33 -27.67
CA VAL A 110 26.28 8.18 -27.14
C VAL A 110 25.35 7.03 -26.73
N PRO A 111 24.59 6.43 -27.66
CA PRO A 111 23.53 5.46 -27.34
C PRO A 111 24.01 4.15 -26.72
N GLU A 112 25.30 3.81 -26.89
CA GLU A 112 25.90 2.62 -26.30
C GLU A 112 26.68 2.96 -25.01
N CYS A 113 25.96 3.55 -24.03
CA CYS A 113 26.53 3.84 -22.72
C CYS A 113 25.50 3.59 -21.60
N PRO A 114 25.94 3.38 -20.34
CA PRO A 114 25.03 3.18 -19.21
C PRO A 114 24.05 4.33 -18.99
N ALA A 115 24.46 5.58 -19.25
CA ALA A 115 23.61 6.76 -19.08
C ALA A 115 22.36 6.71 -19.97
N TYR A 116 22.50 6.25 -21.21
CA TYR A 116 21.35 6.04 -22.10
C TYR A 116 20.39 4.97 -21.54
N GLY A 117 20.95 3.87 -20.99
CA GLY A 117 20.16 2.83 -20.36
C GLY A 117 19.35 3.31 -19.14
N TYR A 118 19.94 4.12 -18.28
CA TYR A 118 19.23 4.71 -17.13
C TYR A 118 18.09 5.63 -17.58
N LEU A 119 18.32 6.43 -18.62
CA LEU A 119 17.28 7.27 -19.20
C LEU A 119 16.13 6.43 -19.76
N VAL A 120 16.42 5.40 -20.57
CA VAL A 120 15.40 4.47 -21.12
C VAL A 120 14.62 3.80 -20.00
N ASN A 121 15.28 3.34 -18.95
CA ASN A 121 14.57 2.73 -17.81
C ASN A 121 13.53 3.71 -17.23
N PHE A 122 13.92 4.95 -16.97
CA PHE A 122 13.03 5.91 -16.35
C PHE A 122 11.94 6.40 -17.29
N THR A 123 12.30 6.76 -18.52
CA THR A 123 11.37 7.41 -19.47
C THR A 123 10.52 6.44 -20.29
N GLU A 124 10.93 5.18 -20.40
CA GLU A 124 10.19 4.18 -21.17
C GLU A 124 9.66 3.04 -20.29
N VAL A 125 10.50 2.38 -19.51
CA VAL A 125 10.07 1.23 -18.69
C VAL A 125 9.13 1.68 -17.56
N GLU A 126 9.61 2.58 -16.70
CA GLU A 126 8.83 3.04 -15.53
C GLU A 126 7.61 3.87 -15.98
N ALA A 127 7.78 4.75 -16.97
CA ALA A 127 6.68 5.54 -17.50
C ALA A 127 5.57 4.67 -18.11
N SER A 128 5.91 3.61 -18.84
CA SER A 128 4.93 2.65 -19.38
C SER A 128 4.21 1.87 -18.29
N LEU A 129 4.94 1.44 -17.23
CA LEU A 129 4.34 0.77 -16.08
C LEU A 129 3.36 1.70 -15.34
N MET A 130 3.74 2.96 -15.13
CA MET A 130 2.86 3.96 -14.50
C MET A 130 1.63 4.29 -15.33
N ALA A 131 1.79 4.32 -16.67
CA ALA A 131 0.70 4.55 -17.60
C ALA A 131 -0.22 3.33 -17.81
N GLY A 132 0.05 2.19 -17.15
CA GLY A 132 -0.71 0.96 -17.32
C GLY A 132 -0.55 0.33 -18.71
N GLN A 133 0.63 0.45 -19.32
CA GLN A 133 0.97 -0.08 -20.63
C GLN A 133 2.03 -1.19 -20.53
N PRO A 134 1.68 -2.36 -19.93
CA PRO A 134 2.68 -3.38 -19.65
C PRO A 134 3.36 -3.97 -20.88
N ALA A 135 2.71 -4.05 -22.02
CA ALA A 135 3.33 -4.51 -23.26
C ALA A 135 4.47 -3.59 -23.73
N ALA A 136 4.27 -2.27 -23.68
CA ALA A 136 5.32 -1.31 -24.00
C ALA A 136 6.48 -1.37 -22.99
N ALA A 137 6.17 -1.60 -21.70
CA ALA A 137 7.17 -1.78 -20.66
C ALA A 137 8.03 -3.03 -20.91
N VAL A 138 7.42 -4.18 -21.32
CA VAL A 138 8.16 -5.40 -21.69
C VAL A 138 9.14 -5.11 -22.83
N ASP A 139 8.68 -4.46 -23.90
CA ASP A 139 9.53 -4.18 -25.05
C ASP A 139 10.71 -3.25 -24.67
N ALA A 140 10.46 -2.21 -23.89
CA ALA A 140 11.49 -1.30 -23.41
C ALA A 140 12.49 -2.02 -22.47
N ALA A 141 11.99 -2.85 -21.56
CA ALA A 141 12.81 -3.60 -20.60
C ALA A 141 13.74 -4.61 -21.31
N ARG A 142 13.26 -5.28 -22.36
CA ARG A 142 14.08 -6.19 -23.18
C ARG A 142 15.18 -5.43 -23.92
N ARG A 143 14.85 -4.29 -24.53
CA ARG A 143 15.89 -3.43 -25.16
C ARG A 143 16.95 -2.99 -24.14
N LEU A 144 16.52 -2.67 -22.92
CA LEU A 144 17.42 -2.30 -21.82
C LEU A 144 18.36 -3.46 -21.44
N GLN A 145 17.84 -4.69 -21.30
CA GLN A 145 18.64 -5.88 -21.03
C GLN A 145 19.66 -6.13 -22.15
N ASP A 146 19.22 -6.03 -23.41
CA ASP A 146 20.11 -6.24 -24.57
C ASP A 146 21.22 -5.18 -24.64
N LEU A 147 20.92 -3.93 -24.35
CA LEU A 147 21.95 -2.89 -24.19
C LEU A 147 22.92 -3.26 -23.07
N GLY A 148 22.39 -3.59 -21.88
CA GLY A 148 23.23 -3.95 -20.72
C GLY A 148 24.17 -5.11 -21.01
N ARG A 149 23.70 -6.15 -21.72
CA ARG A 149 24.55 -7.28 -22.14
C ARG A 149 25.65 -6.87 -23.12
N ARG A 150 25.31 -6.02 -24.13
CA ARG A 150 26.29 -5.55 -25.12
C ARG A 150 27.43 -4.73 -24.53
N ILE A 151 27.10 -3.85 -23.58
CA ILE A 151 28.09 -2.94 -22.96
C ILE A 151 28.63 -3.44 -21.63
N VAL A 152 28.27 -4.66 -21.21
CA VAL A 152 28.69 -5.30 -19.96
C VAL A 152 28.32 -4.45 -18.73
N ALA A 153 27.06 -3.98 -18.68
CA ALA A 153 26.50 -3.18 -17.60
C ALA A 153 25.45 -3.99 -16.81
N PRO A 154 25.83 -4.67 -15.71
CA PRO A 154 24.93 -5.52 -14.95
C PRO A 154 23.72 -4.76 -14.35
N ASP A 155 23.91 -3.50 -13.95
CA ASP A 155 22.82 -2.64 -13.48
C ASP A 155 21.65 -2.59 -14.49
N LEU A 156 21.95 -2.38 -15.77
CA LEU A 156 20.92 -2.26 -16.81
C LEU A 156 20.22 -3.60 -17.07
N VAL A 157 20.97 -4.71 -16.98
CA VAL A 157 20.38 -6.05 -17.12
C VAL A 157 19.41 -6.30 -15.97
N ALA A 158 19.82 -6.04 -14.74
CA ALA A 158 18.99 -6.26 -13.55
C ALA A 158 17.75 -5.35 -13.53
N MET A 159 17.90 -4.07 -13.92
CA MET A 159 16.78 -3.14 -14.06
C MET A 159 15.80 -3.61 -15.13
N GLY A 160 16.30 -4.06 -16.27
CA GLY A 160 15.47 -4.59 -17.36
C GLY A 160 14.73 -5.87 -16.95
N LEU A 161 15.37 -6.82 -16.27
CA LEU A 161 14.73 -8.02 -15.72
C LEU A 161 13.61 -7.65 -14.73
N ASN A 162 13.87 -6.71 -13.82
CA ASN A 162 12.88 -6.23 -12.86
C ASN A 162 11.69 -5.55 -13.57
N GLY A 163 11.94 -4.67 -14.53
CA GLY A 163 10.91 -3.99 -15.30
C GLY A 163 10.05 -4.95 -16.12
N GLU A 164 10.67 -5.90 -16.82
CA GLU A 164 9.96 -6.95 -17.58
C GLU A 164 9.14 -7.85 -16.65
N GLY A 165 9.72 -8.29 -15.53
CA GLY A 165 9.03 -9.11 -14.54
C GLY A 165 7.76 -8.44 -13.99
N ARG A 166 7.85 -7.16 -13.62
CA ARG A 166 6.72 -6.35 -13.16
C ARG A 166 5.65 -6.20 -14.24
N ALA A 167 6.04 -5.97 -15.47
CA ALA A 167 5.14 -5.83 -16.61
C ALA A 167 4.41 -7.15 -16.93
N LEU A 168 5.11 -8.28 -16.90
CA LEU A 168 4.54 -9.62 -17.09
C LEU A 168 3.51 -9.95 -15.99
N ILE A 169 3.82 -9.66 -14.73
CA ILE A 169 2.88 -9.85 -13.61
C ILE A 169 1.59 -9.06 -13.87
N ARG A 170 1.68 -7.79 -14.23
CA ARG A 170 0.50 -6.96 -14.54
C ARG A 170 -0.28 -7.45 -15.75
N SER A 171 0.38 -8.16 -16.66
CA SER A 171 -0.26 -8.82 -17.81
C SER A 171 -0.85 -10.20 -17.49
N GLY A 172 -0.78 -10.66 -16.23
CA GLY A 172 -1.29 -11.96 -15.79
C GLY A 172 -0.30 -13.13 -15.94
N HIS A 173 0.93 -12.88 -16.35
CA HIS A 173 2.00 -13.89 -16.45
C HIS A 173 2.80 -13.96 -15.15
N LEU A 174 2.13 -14.38 -14.06
CA LEU A 174 2.70 -14.33 -12.71
C LEU A 174 3.99 -15.13 -12.57
N VAL A 175 4.01 -16.38 -13.05
CA VAL A 175 5.15 -17.30 -12.86
C VAL A 175 6.39 -16.79 -13.57
N ASP A 176 6.24 -16.38 -14.83
CA ASP A 176 7.36 -15.88 -15.64
C ASP A 176 7.88 -14.54 -15.07
N GLY A 177 6.94 -13.67 -14.67
CA GLY A 177 7.31 -12.40 -14.07
C GLY A 177 8.06 -12.54 -12.75
N LEU A 178 7.61 -13.44 -11.87
CA LEU A 178 8.30 -13.71 -10.60
C LEU A 178 9.68 -14.34 -10.82
N ALA A 179 9.85 -15.20 -11.84
CA ALA A 179 11.16 -15.78 -12.18
C ALA A 179 12.18 -14.70 -12.58
N LEU A 180 11.74 -13.70 -13.37
CA LEU A 180 12.61 -12.57 -13.76
C LEU A 180 12.95 -11.66 -12.57
N LEU A 181 11.98 -11.42 -11.67
CA LEU A 181 12.26 -10.68 -10.43
C LEU A 181 13.27 -11.42 -9.56
N ASP A 182 13.12 -12.73 -9.39
CA ASP A 182 14.06 -13.54 -8.62
C ASP A 182 15.47 -13.52 -9.24
N GLU A 183 15.59 -13.59 -10.57
CA GLU A 183 16.87 -13.48 -11.28
C GLU A 183 17.54 -12.11 -11.05
N ALA A 184 16.76 -11.01 -11.17
CA ALA A 184 17.26 -9.67 -10.86
C ALA A 184 17.77 -9.58 -9.42
N MET A 185 17.03 -10.16 -8.47
CA MET A 185 17.38 -10.11 -7.05
C MET A 185 18.58 -10.99 -6.68
N VAL A 186 18.87 -12.05 -7.42
CA VAL A 186 20.16 -12.78 -7.27
C VAL A 186 21.33 -11.86 -7.53
N THR A 187 21.28 -11.04 -8.59
CA THR A 187 22.33 -10.07 -8.91
C THR A 187 22.50 -9.01 -7.81
N VAL A 188 21.39 -8.58 -7.18
CA VAL A 188 21.42 -7.68 -6.00
C VAL A 188 22.17 -8.33 -4.83
N LEU A 189 21.87 -9.61 -4.54
CA LEU A 189 22.49 -10.34 -3.44
C LEU A 189 23.99 -10.61 -3.65
N ASP A 190 24.44 -10.75 -4.89
CA ASP A 190 25.84 -10.91 -5.25
C ASP A 190 26.67 -9.63 -5.06
N GLY A 191 26.02 -8.49 -4.75
CA GLY A 191 26.68 -7.21 -4.47
C GLY A 191 27.38 -6.57 -5.66
N GLN A 192 27.02 -6.96 -6.89
CA GLN A 192 27.65 -6.46 -8.12
C GLN A 192 27.05 -5.14 -8.62
N LEU A 193 25.88 -4.74 -8.10
CA LEU A 193 25.14 -3.56 -8.54
C LEU A 193 25.51 -2.32 -7.74
N ALA A 194 25.37 -1.16 -8.38
CA ALA A 194 25.44 0.12 -7.69
C ALA A 194 24.42 0.17 -6.54
N PRO A 195 24.76 0.75 -5.37
CA PRO A 195 23.86 0.78 -4.20
C PRO A 195 22.49 1.37 -4.48
N PHE A 196 22.43 2.44 -5.29
CA PHE A 196 21.16 3.05 -5.71
C PHE A 196 20.27 2.07 -6.46
N ILE A 197 20.84 1.29 -7.37
CA ILE A 197 20.10 0.29 -8.16
C ILE A 197 19.65 -0.85 -7.26
N SER A 198 20.52 -1.36 -6.39
CA SER A 198 20.16 -2.40 -5.40
C SER A 198 18.94 -1.98 -4.55
N GLY A 199 18.97 -0.77 -3.98
CA GLY A 199 17.86 -0.23 -3.20
C GLY A 199 16.56 -0.10 -4.01
N THR A 200 16.66 0.39 -5.25
CA THR A 200 15.51 0.51 -6.16
C THR A 200 14.90 -0.86 -6.45
N LEU A 201 15.71 -1.87 -6.75
CA LEU A 201 15.22 -3.22 -7.05
C LEU A 201 14.58 -3.90 -5.83
N TYR A 202 15.13 -3.70 -4.62
CA TYR A 202 14.47 -4.13 -3.38
C TYR A 202 13.08 -3.51 -3.26
N CYS A 203 12.97 -2.18 -3.36
CA CYS A 203 11.69 -1.48 -3.23
C CYS A 203 10.67 -1.94 -4.28
N HIS A 204 11.06 -2.03 -5.55
CA HIS A 204 10.16 -2.46 -6.62
C HIS A 204 9.68 -3.91 -6.42
N THR A 205 10.57 -4.82 -6.03
CA THR A 205 10.23 -6.23 -5.81
C THR A 205 9.29 -6.39 -4.61
N ILE A 206 9.54 -5.67 -3.50
CA ILE A 206 8.68 -5.69 -2.31
C ILE A 206 7.31 -5.10 -2.63
N ALA A 207 7.25 -3.98 -3.36
CA ALA A 207 6.00 -3.34 -3.76
C ALA A 207 5.13 -4.28 -4.61
N VAL A 208 5.71 -4.97 -5.58
CA VAL A 208 4.98 -5.97 -6.39
C VAL A 208 4.47 -7.13 -5.53
N CYS A 209 5.30 -7.65 -4.61
CA CYS A 209 4.86 -8.71 -3.70
C CYS A 209 3.66 -8.25 -2.84
N HIS A 210 3.63 -6.99 -2.43
CA HIS A 210 2.49 -6.39 -1.74
C HIS A 210 1.26 -6.29 -2.66
N GLU A 211 1.41 -5.79 -3.90
CA GLU A 211 0.33 -5.67 -4.88
C GLU A 211 -0.34 -7.01 -5.18
N ILE A 212 0.44 -8.08 -5.35
CA ILE A 212 -0.09 -9.43 -5.60
C ILE A 212 -0.42 -10.20 -4.33
N ALA A 213 -0.33 -9.57 -3.16
CA ALA A 213 -0.55 -10.17 -1.85
C ALA A 213 0.29 -11.46 -1.60
N ASP A 214 1.52 -11.55 -2.14
CA ASP A 214 2.49 -12.57 -1.77
C ASP A 214 3.25 -12.14 -0.50
N LEU A 215 2.57 -12.24 0.63
CA LEU A 215 3.06 -11.75 1.92
C LEU A 215 4.32 -12.49 2.41
N ARG A 216 4.51 -13.75 2.01
CA ARG A 216 5.71 -14.52 2.38
C ARG A 216 6.95 -13.98 1.65
N ARG A 217 6.83 -13.76 0.35
CA ARG A 217 7.90 -13.20 -0.48
C ARG A 217 8.18 -11.75 -0.08
N MET A 218 7.13 -10.95 0.16
CA MET A 218 7.24 -9.60 0.70
C MET A 218 8.06 -9.56 1.99
N ALA A 219 7.73 -10.39 2.98
CA ALA A 219 8.45 -10.45 4.25
C ALA A 219 9.93 -10.79 4.06
N ARG A 220 10.22 -11.81 3.24
CA ARG A 220 11.60 -12.23 2.98
C ARG A 220 12.44 -11.12 2.34
N TRP A 221 11.91 -10.43 1.33
CA TRP A 221 12.64 -9.35 0.67
C TRP A 221 12.78 -8.12 1.55
N THR A 222 11.78 -7.82 2.40
CA THR A 222 11.89 -6.75 3.41
C THR A 222 12.99 -7.04 4.42
N ASP A 223 13.08 -8.27 4.96
CA ASP A 223 14.14 -8.66 5.88
C ASP A 223 15.55 -8.58 5.24
N LEU A 224 15.65 -8.90 3.93
CA LEU A 224 16.92 -8.80 3.19
C LEU A 224 17.29 -7.33 2.93
N ALA A 225 16.32 -6.51 2.55
CA ALA A 225 16.51 -5.08 2.34
C ALA A 225 16.97 -4.37 3.63
N GLU A 226 16.41 -4.72 4.78
CA GLU A 226 16.83 -4.17 6.07
C GLU A 226 18.27 -4.54 6.43
N ARG A 227 18.66 -5.79 6.21
CA ARG A 227 20.06 -6.19 6.41
C ARG A 227 21.00 -5.44 5.49
N TRP A 228 20.61 -5.24 4.22
CA TRP A 228 21.38 -4.43 3.29
C TRP A 228 21.46 -2.98 3.74
N LEU A 229 20.34 -2.37 4.16
CA LEU A 229 20.30 -0.99 4.67
C LEU A 229 21.11 -0.80 5.96
N SER A 230 21.24 -1.83 6.80
CA SER A 230 22.05 -1.75 8.02
C SER A 230 23.52 -1.46 7.74
N THR A 231 23.99 -1.70 6.51
CA THR A 231 25.33 -1.32 6.05
C THR A 231 25.44 0.19 5.71
N PHE A 232 24.31 0.90 5.60
CA PHE A 232 24.20 2.33 5.28
C PHE A 232 23.38 3.08 6.35
N PRO A 233 23.85 3.22 7.59
CA PRO A 233 23.02 3.71 8.70
C PRO A 233 22.48 5.14 8.53
N ALA A 234 23.05 5.91 7.62
CA ALA A 234 22.63 7.28 7.31
C ALA A 234 21.80 7.41 6.03
N ALA A 235 21.37 6.30 5.42
CA ALA A 235 20.58 6.31 4.18
C ALA A 235 19.13 6.74 4.46
N VAL A 236 18.80 8.00 4.25
CA VAL A 236 17.46 8.55 4.55
C VAL A 236 16.40 8.05 3.58
N PHE A 237 16.66 8.12 2.27
CA PHE A 237 15.64 7.81 1.26
C PHE A 237 15.21 6.34 1.28
N PHE A 238 16.14 5.40 1.14
CA PHE A 238 15.82 3.97 1.18
C PHE A 238 15.40 3.52 2.58
N GLY A 239 15.91 4.16 3.64
CA GLY A 239 15.45 3.96 5.00
C GLY A 239 13.94 4.26 5.13
N GLY A 240 13.47 5.35 4.53
CA GLY A 240 12.05 5.70 4.44
C GLY A 240 11.24 4.69 3.65
N LEU A 241 11.64 4.38 2.42
CA LEU A 241 10.90 3.44 1.55
C LEU A 241 10.79 2.02 2.14
N CYS A 242 11.92 1.44 2.55
CA CYS A 242 11.94 0.11 3.15
C CYS A 242 11.21 0.09 4.51
N GLY A 243 11.29 1.18 5.26
CA GLY A 243 10.56 1.33 6.51
C GLY A 243 9.04 1.34 6.33
N VAL A 244 8.52 1.96 5.25
CA VAL A 244 7.08 1.88 4.90
C VAL A 244 6.69 0.43 4.63
N HIS A 245 7.45 -0.30 3.83
CA HIS A 245 7.16 -1.72 3.55
C HIS A 245 7.18 -2.57 4.82
N ARG A 246 8.12 -2.30 5.72
CA ARG A 246 8.12 -2.95 7.03
C ARG A 246 6.87 -2.61 7.84
N ALA A 247 6.49 -1.35 7.89
CA ALA A 247 5.29 -0.91 8.61
C ALA A 247 4.02 -1.56 8.03
N GLN A 248 3.93 -1.73 6.71
CA GLN A 248 2.85 -2.49 6.06
C GLN A 248 2.81 -3.96 6.50
N LEU A 249 3.98 -4.63 6.60
CA LEU A 249 4.05 -6.00 7.10
C LEU A 249 3.64 -6.11 8.57
N LEU A 250 4.09 -5.19 9.41
CA LEU A 250 3.71 -5.13 10.83
C LEU A 250 2.19 -4.93 10.97
N LEU A 251 1.60 -4.05 10.14
CA LEU A 251 0.16 -3.82 10.08
C LEU A 251 -0.60 -5.12 9.79
N LEU A 252 -0.20 -5.86 8.76
CA LEU A 252 -0.82 -7.13 8.37
C LEU A 252 -0.69 -8.21 9.47
N ARG A 253 0.41 -8.21 10.22
CA ARG A 253 0.67 -9.13 11.34
C ARG A 253 -0.04 -8.74 12.63
N GLY A 254 -0.73 -7.60 12.65
CA GLY A 254 -1.42 -7.10 13.83
C GLY A 254 -0.50 -6.39 14.86
N GLN A 255 0.72 -6.04 14.48
CA GLN A 255 1.67 -5.29 15.31
C GLN A 255 1.48 -3.78 15.08
N TRP A 256 0.28 -3.30 15.38
CA TRP A 256 -0.18 -1.97 14.95
C TRP A 256 0.54 -0.81 15.62
N ASP A 257 0.91 -0.96 16.90
CA ASP A 257 1.67 0.08 17.63
C ASP A 257 3.06 0.26 17.02
N GLU A 258 3.74 -0.85 16.70
CA GLU A 258 5.05 -0.81 16.07
C GLU A 258 4.96 -0.26 14.63
N ALA A 259 3.91 -0.64 13.89
CA ALA A 259 3.63 -0.15 12.55
C ALA A 259 3.42 1.37 12.54
N GLU A 260 2.56 1.88 13.43
CA GLU A 260 2.27 3.31 13.56
C GLU A 260 3.51 4.10 13.98
N GLN A 261 4.21 3.67 15.04
CA GLN A 261 5.42 4.35 15.51
C GLN A 261 6.51 4.37 14.45
N GLY A 262 6.68 3.25 13.73
CA GLY A 262 7.60 3.15 12.60
C GLY A 262 7.25 4.14 11.50
N ALA A 263 6.00 4.16 11.07
CA ALA A 263 5.50 5.06 10.03
C ALA A 263 5.61 6.55 10.41
N LEU A 264 5.31 6.92 11.65
CA LEU A 264 5.43 8.31 12.13
C LEU A 264 6.89 8.80 12.15
N ARG A 265 7.85 7.94 12.51
CA ARG A 265 9.28 8.28 12.39
C ARG A 265 9.66 8.55 10.94
N ILE A 266 9.22 7.69 10.03
CA ILE A 266 9.47 7.84 8.59
C ILE A 266 8.86 9.15 8.06
N VAL A 267 7.63 9.47 8.43
CA VAL A 267 7.00 10.76 8.08
C VAL A 267 7.88 11.93 8.49
N THR A 268 8.38 11.92 9.72
CA THR A 268 9.24 13.00 10.24
C THR A 268 10.52 13.14 9.39
N ASP A 269 11.16 12.03 9.05
CA ASP A 269 12.41 12.04 8.29
C ASP A 269 12.18 12.46 6.83
N LEU A 270 11.09 11.99 6.19
CA LEU A 270 10.77 12.31 4.80
C LEU A 270 10.26 13.75 4.64
N ASP A 271 9.42 14.24 5.56
CA ASP A 271 8.91 15.62 5.53
C ASP A 271 10.06 16.64 5.75
N ALA A 272 11.00 16.33 6.64
CA ALA A 272 12.19 17.15 6.86
C ALA A 272 13.03 17.31 5.57
N ASN A 273 13.02 16.31 4.71
CA ASN A 273 13.75 16.28 3.45
C ASN A 273 12.89 16.59 2.21
N ARG A 274 11.60 16.95 2.39
CA ARG A 274 10.64 17.24 1.31
C ARG A 274 10.52 16.10 0.28
N ILE A 275 10.41 14.87 0.78
CA ILE A 275 10.25 13.68 -0.05
C ILE A 275 8.77 13.26 -0.01
N ASP A 276 8.07 13.28 -1.14
CA ASP A 276 6.61 13.06 -1.23
C ASP A 276 6.15 11.62 -0.90
N TYR A 277 7.07 10.72 -0.56
CA TYR A 277 6.76 9.34 -0.19
C TYR A 277 6.12 9.19 1.21
N ALA A 278 6.05 10.25 1.99
CA ALA A 278 5.38 10.29 3.30
C ALA A 278 3.88 9.93 3.24
N ALA A 279 3.24 10.06 2.07
CA ALA A 279 1.85 9.73 1.86
C ALA A 279 1.50 8.27 2.20
N GLU A 280 2.34 7.31 1.80
CA GLU A 280 2.15 5.89 2.12
C GLU A 280 2.36 5.59 3.61
N ALA A 281 3.30 6.26 4.25
CA ALA A 281 3.49 6.14 5.71
C ALA A 281 2.27 6.65 6.48
N TRP A 282 1.68 7.78 6.07
CA TRP A 282 0.44 8.29 6.65
C TRP A 282 -0.74 7.34 6.45
N TYR A 283 -0.82 6.66 5.30
CA TYR A 283 -1.84 5.65 5.08
C TYR A 283 -1.70 4.46 6.05
N VAL A 284 -0.47 4.01 6.34
CA VAL A 284 -0.22 2.97 7.36
C VAL A 284 -0.65 3.44 8.75
N VAL A 285 -0.33 4.68 9.13
CA VAL A 285 -0.79 5.29 10.40
C VAL A 285 -2.32 5.26 10.47
N ALA A 286 -2.98 5.69 9.40
CA ALA A 286 -4.44 5.73 9.32
C ALA A 286 -5.07 4.32 9.48
N GLU A 287 -4.53 3.31 8.80
CA GLU A 287 -5.00 1.92 8.91
C GLU A 287 -4.78 1.36 10.32
N ALA A 288 -3.62 1.58 10.94
CA ALA A 288 -3.35 1.14 12.31
C ALA A 288 -4.35 1.76 13.31
N ARG A 289 -4.63 3.05 13.16
CA ARG A 289 -5.62 3.77 13.99
C ARG A 289 -7.04 3.27 13.73
N ARG A 290 -7.44 3.11 12.46
CA ARG A 290 -8.75 2.56 12.09
C ARG A 290 -8.98 1.18 12.70
N LEU A 291 -8.00 0.29 12.60
CA LEU A 291 -8.11 -1.08 13.12
C LEU A 291 -8.23 -1.12 14.65
N ARG A 292 -7.69 -0.13 15.37
CA ARG A 292 -7.87 0.03 16.82
C ARG A 292 -9.13 0.83 17.19
N GLY A 293 -9.82 1.45 16.23
CA GLY A 293 -10.96 2.32 16.49
C GLY A 293 -10.59 3.69 17.04
N ASP A 294 -9.38 4.15 16.78
CA ASP A 294 -8.90 5.48 17.16
C ASP A 294 -9.51 6.54 16.23
N PRO A 295 -10.25 7.52 16.74
CA PRO A 295 -10.90 8.56 15.93
C PRO A 295 -9.90 9.42 15.15
N SER A 296 -8.65 9.51 15.57
CA SER A 296 -7.61 10.25 14.84
C SER A 296 -7.19 9.57 13.51
N ALA A 297 -7.79 8.43 13.16
CA ALA A 297 -7.65 7.81 11.85
C ALA A 297 -8.08 8.75 10.71
N HIS A 298 -9.11 9.58 10.92
CA HIS A 298 -9.56 10.59 9.94
C HIS A 298 -8.44 11.55 9.56
N ASP A 299 -7.79 12.14 10.58
CA ASP A 299 -6.70 13.10 10.37
C ASP A 299 -5.53 12.45 9.59
N ALA A 300 -5.20 11.20 9.91
CA ALA A 300 -4.14 10.48 9.21
C ALA A 300 -4.49 10.16 7.75
N TYR A 301 -5.76 9.85 7.44
CA TYR A 301 -6.21 9.73 6.04
C TYR A 301 -6.19 11.07 5.31
N ASP A 302 -6.51 12.18 5.98
CA ASP A 302 -6.44 13.53 5.40
C ASP A 302 -4.99 13.89 5.07
N GLU A 303 -4.04 13.57 5.95
CA GLU A 303 -2.61 13.75 5.72
C GLU A 303 -2.10 12.91 4.52
N ALA A 304 -2.53 11.65 4.40
CA ALA A 304 -2.21 10.81 3.24
C ALA A 304 -2.77 11.42 1.95
N HIS A 305 -4.03 11.88 1.99
CA HIS A 305 -4.71 12.48 0.83
C HIS A 305 -4.07 13.80 0.40
N ALA A 306 -3.75 14.67 1.34
CA ALA A 306 -3.08 15.96 1.07
C ALA A 306 -1.72 15.79 0.37
N ARG A 307 -1.09 14.61 0.55
CA ARG A 307 0.18 14.23 -0.11
C ARG A 307 -0.01 13.36 -1.36
N GLY A 308 -1.24 13.29 -1.90
CA GLY A 308 -1.54 12.63 -3.18
C GLY A 308 -1.89 11.14 -3.10
N ARG A 309 -1.95 10.51 -1.89
CA ARG A 309 -2.41 9.13 -1.74
C ARG A 309 -3.94 9.07 -1.63
N ASP A 310 -4.60 8.33 -2.53
CA ASP A 310 -6.02 8.03 -2.36
C ASP A 310 -6.23 7.25 -1.05
N PRO A 311 -7.03 7.77 -0.09
CA PRO A 311 -7.25 7.12 1.20
C PRO A 311 -8.17 5.88 1.12
N GLN A 312 -8.58 5.47 -0.08
CA GLN A 312 -9.39 4.27 -0.28
C GLN A 312 -8.51 3.00 -0.38
N PRO A 313 -9.05 1.85 0.09
CA PRO A 313 -10.39 1.63 0.67
C PRO A 313 -10.54 1.98 2.16
N GLY A 314 -9.45 2.29 2.87
CA GLY A 314 -9.43 2.40 4.32
C GLY A 314 -10.42 3.43 4.86
N ARG A 315 -10.53 4.62 4.24
CA ARG A 315 -11.50 5.65 4.65
C ARG A 315 -12.95 5.19 4.49
N ALA A 316 -13.26 4.39 3.48
CA ALA A 316 -14.60 3.83 3.33
C ALA A 316 -14.90 2.78 4.40
N LEU A 317 -13.92 1.94 4.74
CA LEU A 317 -14.03 0.97 5.84
C LEU A 317 -14.19 1.67 7.21
N LEU A 318 -13.52 2.81 7.41
CA LEU A 318 -13.73 3.63 8.61
C LEU A 318 -15.17 4.16 8.69
N ARG A 319 -15.72 4.72 7.60
CA ARG A 319 -17.13 5.11 7.54
C ARG A 319 -18.09 3.97 7.83
N LEU A 320 -17.77 2.76 7.34
CA LEU A 320 -18.57 1.57 7.63
C LEU A 320 -18.55 1.25 9.14
N GLN A 321 -17.39 1.33 9.78
CA GLN A 321 -17.25 1.13 11.23
C GLN A 321 -18.04 2.18 12.04
N GLU A 322 -18.16 3.39 11.52
CA GLU A 322 -18.92 4.49 12.12
C GLU A 322 -20.44 4.40 11.86
N GLY A 323 -20.87 3.40 11.09
CA GLY A 323 -22.29 3.14 10.81
C GLY A 323 -22.87 3.95 9.64
N ASP A 324 -22.02 4.34 8.68
CA ASP A 324 -22.44 4.93 7.38
C ASP A 324 -22.17 3.94 6.22
N PRO A 325 -22.90 2.82 6.10
CA PRO A 325 -22.69 1.86 5.03
C PRO A 325 -23.02 2.43 3.64
N ALA A 326 -23.98 3.34 3.53
CA ALA A 326 -24.35 3.94 2.25
C ALA A 326 -23.24 4.86 1.71
N GLY A 327 -22.68 5.71 2.56
CA GLY A 327 -21.55 6.56 2.23
C GLY A 327 -20.28 5.77 1.95
N ALA A 328 -20.03 4.70 2.72
CA ALA A 328 -18.91 3.79 2.50
C ALA A 328 -19.00 3.13 1.12
N ALA A 329 -20.15 2.53 0.77
CA ALA A 329 -20.35 1.88 -0.53
C ALA A 329 -20.25 2.89 -1.69
N ALA A 330 -20.73 4.12 -1.52
CA ALA A 330 -20.60 5.16 -2.54
C ALA A 330 -19.13 5.55 -2.76
N SER A 331 -18.34 5.68 -1.68
CA SER A 331 -16.91 6.00 -1.74
C SER A 331 -16.10 4.92 -2.46
N VAL A 332 -16.33 3.64 -2.15
CA VAL A 332 -15.62 2.53 -2.82
C VAL A 332 -15.99 2.44 -4.31
N ARG A 333 -17.28 2.64 -4.66
CA ARG A 333 -17.67 2.68 -6.09
C ARG A 333 -16.98 3.79 -6.85
N ALA A 334 -16.87 4.97 -6.25
CA ALA A 334 -16.14 6.09 -6.87
C ALA A 334 -14.66 5.74 -7.06
N ALA A 335 -14.02 5.13 -6.06
CA ALA A 335 -12.63 4.68 -6.15
C ALA A 335 -12.44 3.60 -7.22
N LEU A 336 -13.34 2.62 -7.33
CA LEU A 336 -13.33 1.61 -8.39
C LEU A 336 -13.48 2.22 -9.78
N ALA A 337 -14.33 3.24 -9.95
CA ALA A 337 -14.47 3.96 -11.21
C ALA A 337 -13.18 4.72 -11.60
N ALA A 338 -12.45 5.26 -10.62
CA ALA A 338 -11.20 5.99 -10.83
C ALA A 338 -9.97 5.07 -11.00
N ALA A 339 -10.00 3.83 -10.48
CA ALA A 339 -8.86 2.91 -10.48
C ALA A 339 -8.48 2.36 -11.87
N GLY A 340 -9.24 2.69 -12.92
CA GLY A 340 -9.03 2.16 -14.26
C GLY A 340 -9.33 0.65 -14.35
N THR A 341 -8.58 -0.05 -15.19
CA THR A 341 -8.80 -1.49 -15.49
C THR A 341 -7.73 -2.42 -14.90
N ASP A 342 -6.76 -1.89 -14.15
CA ASP A 342 -5.71 -2.71 -13.53
C ASP A 342 -6.30 -3.60 -12.42
N PRO A 343 -6.33 -4.94 -12.60
CA PRO A 343 -6.99 -5.84 -11.67
C PRO A 343 -6.32 -5.89 -10.30
N LEU A 344 -5.00 -5.68 -10.22
CA LEU A 344 -4.26 -5.69 -8.95
C LEU A 344 -4.57 -4.44 -8.12
N ARG A 345 -4.63 -3.27 -8.73
CA ARG A 345 -5.05 -2.04 -8.05
C ARG A 345 -6.51 -2.09 -7.59
N ARG A 346 -7.36 -2.82 -8.30
CA ARG A 346 -8.78 -2.98 -7.99
C ARG A 346 -9.07 -4.03 -6.93
N ALA A 347 -8.19 -5.02 -6.75
CA ALA A 347 -8.42 -6.14 -5.83
C ALA A 347 -8.75 -5.72 -4.38
N PRO A 348 -8.00 -4.85 -3.69
CA PRO A 348 -8.35 -4.39 -2.35
C PRO A 348 -9.65 -3.56 -2.32
N LEU A 349 -9.94 -2.80 -3.39
CA LEU A 349 -11.18 -2.06 -3.53
C LEU A 349 -12.38 -3.01 -3.73
N CYS A 350 -12.22 -4.10 -4.48
CA CYS A 350 -13.27 -5.11 -4.65
C CYS A 350 -13.56 -5.83 -3.33
N ALA A 351 -12.55 -6.16 -2.52
CA ALA A 351 -12.75 -6.73 -1.20
C ALA A 351 -13.60 -5.80 -0.31
N ALA A 352 -13.22 -4.52 -0.23
CA ALA A 352 -13.97 -3.51 0.52
C ALA A 352 -15.36 -3.23 -0.08
N ALA A 353 -15.51 -3.34 -1.41
CA ALA A 353 -16.80 -3.19 -2.06
C ALA A 353 -17.79 -4.28 -1.63
N VAL A 354 -17.32 -5.52 -1.47
CA VAL A 354 -18.17 -6.61 -0.95
C VAL A 354 -18.68 -6.27 0.45
N GLU A 355 -17.79 -5.87 1.36
CA GLU A 355 -18.15 -5.54 2.74
C GLU A 355 -19.15 -4.37 2.81
N THR A 356 -18.82 -3.28 2.13
CA THR A 356 -19.62 -2.05 2.19
C THR A 356 -20.96 -2.20 1.46
N ALA A 357 -21.00 -2.95 0.33
CA ALA A 357 -22.23 -3.20 -0.40
C ALA A 357 -23.19 -4.13 0.37
N LEU A 358 -22.69 -5.21 0.98
CA LEU A 358 -23.50 -6.08 1.84
C LEU A 358 -24.09 -5.33 3.03
N ALA A 359 -23.27 -4.51 3.71
CA ALA A 359 -23.74 -3.68 4.81
C ALA A 359 -24.79 -2.63 4.38
N ALA A 360 -24.74 -2.18 3.12
CA ALA A 360 -25.72 -1.28 2.53
C ALA A 360 -26.96 -1.99 1.93
N GLY A 361 -27.04 -3.32 2.05
CA GLY A 361 -28.13 -4.15 1.46
C GLY A 361 -28.09 -4.26 -0.07
N ARG A 362 -26.92 -4.12 -0.69
CA ARG A 362 -26.73 -4.09 -2.15
C ARG A 362 -26.03 -5.38 -2.61
N LEU A 363 -26.77 -6.49 -2.55
CA LEU A 363 -26.24 -7.82 -2.83
C LEU A 363 -25.66 -7.95 -4.25
N ASP A 364 -26.34 -7.40 -5.27
CA ASP A 364 -25.88 -7.50 -6.67
C ASP A 364 -24.51 -6.83 -6.86
N ASP A 365 -24.30 -5.66 -6.24
CA ASP A 365 -23.00 -4.97 -6.30
C ASP A 365 -21.90 -5.79 -5.61
N ALA A 366 -22.21 -6.41 -4.47
CA ALA A 366 -21.27 -7.27 -3.75
C ALA A 366 -20.90 -8.50 -4.60
N ALA A 367 -21.88 -9.12 -5.27
CA ALA A 367 -21.65 -10.28 -6.15
C ALA A 367 -20.76 -9.91 -7.34
N VAL A 368 -20.96 -8.74 -7.95
CA VAL A 368 -20.11 -8.24 -9.05
C VAL A 368 -18.67 -8.05 -8.56
N ALA A 369 -18.46 -7.39 -7.42
CA ALA A 369 -17.14 -7.14 -6.86
C ALA A 369 -16.42 -8.45 -6.47
N ALA A 370 -17.14 -9.41 -5.87
CA ALA A 370 -16.59 -10.71 -5.52
C ALA A 370 -16.19 -11.52 -6.78
N SER A 371 -16.98 -11.44 -7.86
CA SER A 371 -16.66 -12.10 -9.14
C SER A 371 -15.41 -11.49 -9.79
N GLU A 372 -15.27 -10.17 -9.78
CA GLU A 372 -14.06 -9.49 -10.28
C GLU A 372 -12.82 -9.91 -9.50
N LEU A 373 -12.90 -9.90 -8.16
CA LEU A 373 -11.81 -10.33 -7.29
C LEU A 373 -11.44 -11.81 -7.51
N ALA A 374 -12.43 -12.68 -7.71
CA ALA A 374 -12.20 -14.09 -8.03
C ALA A 374 -11.47 -14.27 -9.37
N SER A 375 -11.80 -13.46 -10.39
CA SER A 375 -11.07 -13.44 -11.66
C SER A 375 -9.63 -13.00 -11.50
N THR A 376 -9.38 -11.94 -10.69
CA THR A 376 -8.03 -11.47 -10.37
C THR A 376 -7.22 -12.56 -9.66
N ALA A 377 -7.80 -13.24 -8.66
CA ALA A 377 -7.15 -14.32 -7.93
C ALA A 377 -6.88 -15.56 -8.81
N ALA A 378 -7.73 -15.84 -9.79
CA ALA A 378 -7.52 -16.93 -10.75
C ALA A 378 -6.36 -16.64 -11.72
N THR A 379 -6.15 -15.36 -12.07
CA THR A 379 -5.06 -14.92 -12.94
C THR A 379 -3.74 -14.84 -12.16
N HIS A 380 -3.80 -14.30 -10.93
CA HIS A 380 -2.64 -14.12 -10.05
C HIS A 380 -2.78 -15.05 -8.84
N THR A 381 -2.40 -16.30 -9.00
CA THR A 381 -2.62 -17.40 -8.04
C THR A 381 -1.72 -17.30 -6.81
N THR A 382 -1.84 -16.20 -6.03
CA THR A 382 -1.15 -16.01 -4.75
C THR A 382 -2.08 -16.32 -3.59
N SER A 383 -1.51 -16.82 -2.48
CA SER A 383 -2.30 -17.20 -1.30
C SER A 383 -3.12 -16.05 -0.73
N GLY A 384 -2.63 -14.80 -0.81
CA GLY A 384 -3.35 -13.63 -0.29
C GLY A 384 -4.54 -13.23 -1.16
N LEU A 385 -4.37 -13.16 -2.49
CA LEU A 385 -5.49 -12.88 -3.41
C LEU A 385 -6.56 -13.99 -3.35
N GLU A 386 -6.14 -15.25 -3.26
CA GLU A 386 -7.07 -16.37 -3.12
C GLU A 386 -7.82 -16.33 -1.77
N ALA A 387 -7.15 -15.90 -0.68
CA ALA A 387 -7.79 -15.71 0.61
C ALA A 387 -8.83 -14.57 0.57
N MET A 388 -8.46 -13.42 -0.01
CA MET A 388 -9.40 -12.30 -0.20
C MET A 388 -10.60 -12.71 -1.04
N ALA A 389 -10.38 -13.38 -2.17
CA ALA A 389 -11.46 -13.83 -3.06
C ALA A 389 -12.39 -14.86 -2.38
N ALA A 390 -11.82 -15.79 -1.63
CA ALA A 390 -12.59 -16.79 -0.88
C ALA A 390 -13.42 -16.13 0.23
N ALA A 391 -12.85 -15.19 1.00
CA ALA A 391 -13.58 -14.45 2.04
C ALA A 391 -14.74 -13.64 1.45
N ALA A 392 -14.49 -12.92 0.35
CA ALA A 392 -15.50 -12.15 -0.37
C ALA A 392 -16.64 -13.03 -0.91
N ARG A 393 -16.29 -14.14 -1.58
CA ARG A 393 -17.28 -15.11 -2.09
C ARG A 393 -18.10 -15.74 -0.97
N GLY A 394 -17.46 -16.11 0.15
CA GLY A 394 -18.16 -16.68 1.29
C GLY A 394 -19.16 -15.71 1.91
N ALA A 395 -18.80 -14.42 2.01
CA ALA A 395 -19.70 -13.38 2.49
C ALA A 395 -20.92 -13.19 1.57
N VAL A 396 -20.73 -13.22 0.24
CA VAL A 396 -21.85 -13.14 -0.73
C VAL A 396 -22.75 -14.37 -0.62
N LEU A 397 -22.19 -15.57 -0.54
CA LEU A 397 -22.97 -16.81 -0.40
C LEU A 397 -23.83 -16.82 0.87
N LEU A 398 -23.32 -16.28 1.98
CA LEU A 398 -24.11 -16.10 3.22
C LEU A 398 -25.28 -15.14 3.01
N ALA A 399 -25.04 -14.03 2.33
CA ALA A 399 -26.08 -13.05 2.04
C ALA A 399 -27.13 -13.55 1.02
N GLU A 400 -26.80 -14.62 0.27
CA GLU A 400 -27.71 -15.37 -0.62
C GLU A 400 -28.45 -16.52 0.09
N ASP A 401 -28.36 -16.62 1.42
CA ASP A 401 -28.90 -17.74 2.23
C ASP A 401 -28.33 -19.13 1.83
N ARG A 402 -27.10 -19.19 1.33
CA ARG A 402 -26.42 -20.41 0.87
C ARG A 402 -25.30 -20.84 1.83
N ALA A 403 -25.62 -20.98 3.10
CA ALA A 403 -24.65 -21.26 4.18
C ALA A 403 -23.85 -22.57 3.94
N GLU A 404 -24.48 -23.64 3.42
CA GLU A 404 -23.78 -24.88 3.09
C GLU A 404 -22.65 -24.67 2.06
N ALA A 405 -22.89 -23.83 1.06
CA ALA A 405 -21.89 -23.50 0.04
C ALA A 405 -20.84 -22.51 0.56
N ALA A 406 -21.20 -21.61 1.48
CA ALA A 406 -20.30 -20.64 2.08
C ALA A 406 -19.25 -21.30 2.99
N LEU A 407 -19.65 -22.32 3.76
CA LEU A 407 -18.84 -22.92 4.81
C LEU A 407 -17.46 -23.43 4.33
N PRO A 408 -17.33 -24.28 3.29
CA PRO A 408 -16.03 -24.73 2.81
C PRO A 408 -15.16 -23.59 2.27
N VAL A 409 -15.77 -22.58 1.64
CA VAL A 409 -15.05 -21.42 1.07
C VAL A 409 -14.49 -20.55 2.18
N LEU A 410 -15.26 -20.27 3.23
CA LEU A 410 -14.81 -19.50 4.39
C LEU A 410 -13.74 -20.23 5.21
N ARG A 411 -13.85 -21.56 5.37
CA ARG A 411 -12.81 -22.37 6.01
C ARG A 411 -11.49 -22.27 5.27
N GLU A 412 -11.51 -22.32 3.94
CA GLU A 412 -10.31 -22.17 3.12
C GLU A 412 -9.72 -20.76 3.26
N ALA A 413 -10.54 -19.70 3.24
CA ALA A 413 -10.09 -18.33 3.48
C ALA A 413 -9.42 -18.20 4.86
N CYS A 414 -10.06 -18.68 5.91
CA CYS A 414 -9.54 -18.65 7.28
C CYS A 414 -8.20 -19.38 7.41
N ARG A 415 -8.07 -20.58 6.80
CA ARG A 415 -6.83 -21.36 6.77
C ARG A 415 -5.70 -20.55 6.11
N ARG A 416 -5.96 -19.95 4.93
CA ARG A 416 -4.96 -19.15 4.19
C ARG A 416 -4.52 -17.93 4.99
N TRP A 417 -5.45 -17.20 5.61
CA TRP A 417 -5.10 -16.06 6.46
C TRP A 417 -4.22 -16.43 7.64
N HIS A 418 -4.49 -17.58 8.29
CA HIS A 418 -3.62 -18.08 9.35
C HIS A 418 -2.22 -18.41 8.84
N GLU A 419 -2.10 -19.07 7.69
CA GLU A 419 -0.82 -19.41 7.07
C GLU A 419 0.00 -18.18 6.67
N LEU A 420 -0.68 -17.07 6.34
CA LEU A 420 -0.06 -15.79 6.00
C LEU A 420 0.26 -14.93 7.24
N GLY A 421 -0.25 -15.31 8.41
CA GLY A 421 -0.10 -14.53 9.64
C GLY A 421 -0.97 -13.28 9.69
N ALA A 422 -1.98 -13.16 8.83
CA ALA A 422 -2.95 -12.05 8.79
C ALA A 422 -4.05 -12.28 9.84
N ALA A 423 -3.71 -11.98 11.09
CA ALA A 423 -4.52 -12.36 12.24
C ALA A 423 -5.89 -11.67 12.28
N TYR A 424 -5.96 -10.40 11.86
CA TYR A 424 -7.23 -9.64 11.82
C TYR A 424 -8.18 -10.21 10.76
N ASP A 425 -7.67 -10.48 9.54
CA ASP A 425 -8.46 -11.04 8.45
C ASP A 425 -8.95 -12.45 8.77
N ALA A 426 -8.11 -13.25 9.45
CA ALA A 426 -8.50 -14.55 9.96
C ALA A 426 -9.66 -14.44 10.97
N ALA A 427 -9.57 -13.49 11.92
CA ALA A 427 -10.62 -13.27 12.92
C ALA A 427 -11.93 -12.78 12.26
N SER A 428 -11.85 -11.86 11.31
CA SER A 428 -13.01 -11.40 10.54
C SER A 428 -13.68 -12.54 9.77
N THR A 429 -12.87 -13.46 9.23
CA THR A 429 -13.38 -14.66 8.55
C THR A 429 -14.02 -15.64 9.54
N CYS A 430 -13.51 -15.78 10.78
CA CYS A 430 -14.14 -16.58 11.83
C CYS A 430 -15.54 -16.07 12.20
N VAL A 431 -15.74 -14.73 12.20
CA VAL A 431 -17.09 -14.15 12.41
C VAL A 431 -18.06 -14.62 11.33
N ARG A 432 -17.64 -14.62 10.04
CA ARG A 432 -18.45 -15.13 8.93
C ARG A 432 -18.69 -16.64 9.01
N LEU A 433 -17.69 -17.41 9.48
CA LEU A 433 -17.88 -18.85 9.75
C LEU A 433 -18.93 -19.08 10.83
N ALA A 434 -18.95 -18.27 11.88
CA ALA A 434 -19.97 -18.37 12.92
C ALA A 434 -21.38 -18.06 12.38
N GLU A 435 -21.52 -17.10 11.47
CA GLU A 435 -22.78 -16.80 10.77
C GLU A 435 -23.23 -18.03 9.94
N ALA A 436 -22.30 -18.66 9.21
CA ALA A 436 -22.60 -19.87 8.41
C ALA A 436 -23.06 -21.03 9.30
N TYR A 437 -22.38 -21.29 10.42
CA TYR A 437 -22.76 -22.34 11.33
C TYR A 437 -24.13 -22.10 11.98
N ARG A 438 -24.46 -20.86 12.37
CA ARG A 438 -25.79 -20.51 12.89
C ARG A 438 -26.88 -20.75 11.86
N ALA A 439 -26.64 -20.37 10.61
CA ALA A 439 -27.59 -20.63 9.52
C ALA A 439 -27.81 -22.12 9.26
N LEU A 440 -26.87 -22.98 9.68
CA LEU A 440 -26.95 -24.44 9.63
C LEU A 440 -27.38 -25.08 10.97
N GLU A 441 -27.84 -24.27 11.94
CA GLU A 441 -28.29 -24.71 13.27
C GLU A 441 -27.17 -25.36 14.13
N ASP A 442 -25.87 -25.13 13.80
CA ASP A 442 -24.71 -25.61 14.56
C ASP A 442 -24.20 -24.50 15.52
N GLU A 443 -24.92 -24.29 16.61
CA GLU A 443 -24.58 -23.27 17.61
C GLU A 443 -23.25 -23.56 18.32
N ALA A 444 -22.87 -24.84 18.48
CA ALA A 444 -21.62 -25.18 19.16
C ALA A 444 -20.39 -24.74 18.34
N SER A 445 -20.40 -25.03 17.04
CA SER A 445 -19.35 -24.56 16.12
C SER A 445 -19.37 -23.04 15.98
N ALA A 446 -20.56 -22.42 15.90
CA ALA A 446 -20.70 -20.97 15.84
C ALA A 446 -20.08 -20.29 17.06
N ALA A 447 -20.37 -20.75 18.27
CA ALA A 447 -19.82 -20.22 19.52
C ALA A 447 -18.28 -20.36 19.57
N ALA A 448 -17.73 -21.48 19.08
CA ALA A 448 -16.29 -21.70 19.03
C ALA A 448 -15.59 -20.71 18.08
N GLU A 449 -16.17 -20.42 16.90
CA GLU A 449 -15.60 -19.44 15.96
C GLU A 449 -15.70 -18.01 16.50
N VAL A 450 -16.79 -17.64 17.16
CA VAL A 450 -16.93 -16.34 17.84
C VAL A 450 -15.85 -16.19 18.91
N ALA A 451 -15.71 -17.19 19.80
CA ALA A 451 -14.70 -17.13 20.86
C ALA A 451 -13.27 -16.99 20.30
N ARG A 452 -12.97 -17.65 19.18
CA ARG A 452 -11.68 -17.54 18.49
C ARG A 452 -11.45 -16.13 17.93
N ALA A 453 -12.47 -15.55 17.28
CA ALA A 453 -12.42 -14.20 16.76
C ALA A 453 -12.23 -13.17 17.89
N GLU A 454 -13.02 -13.29 18.97
CA GLU A 454 -12.94 -12.40 20.14
C GLU A 454 -11.57 -12.43 20.81
N ALA A 455 -11.03 -13.61 21.07
CA ALA A 455 -9.69 -13.77 21.64
C ALA A 455 -8.61 -13.13 20.75
N THR A 456 -8.80 -13.18 19.43
CA THR A 456 -7.86 -12.55 18.50
C THR A 456 -8.01 -11.03 18.51
N TYR A 457 -9.23 -10.50 18.45
CA TYR A 457 -9.47 -9.05 18.52
C TYR A 457 -8.97 -8.46 19.85
N GLU A 458 -9.21 -9.13 20.95
CA GLU A 458 -8.72 -8.71 22.28
C GLU A 458 -7.18 -8.66 22.31
N ARG A 459 -6.52 -9.70 21.84
CA ARG A 459 -5.05 -9.76 21.75
C ARG A 459 -4.46 -8.67 20.85
N LEU A 460 -5.16 -8.29 19.78
CA LEU A 460 -4.75 -7.25 18.85
C LEU A 460 -5.11 -5.83 19.34
N GLY A 461 -5.94 -5.69 20.37
CA GLY A 461 -6.55 -4.41 20.73
C GLY A 461 -7.45 -3.85 19.61
N ALA A 462 -8.06 -4.75 18.83
CA ALA A 462 -8.82 -4.39 17.64
C ALA A 462 -10.17 -3.75 17.98
N HIS A 463 -10.54 -2.75 17.19
CA HIS A 463 -11.94 -2.33 17.14
C HIS A 463 -12.79 -3.50 16.64
N ARG A 464 -13.78 -3.89 17.42
CA ARG A 464 -14.69 -4.96 17.03
C ARG A 464 -15.64 -4.43 15.95
N PRO A 465 -15.74 -5.08 14.80
CA PRO A 465 -16.86 -4.79 13.91
C PRO A 465 -18.13 -4.94 14.74
N ALA A 466 -18.97 -3.91 14.76
CA ALA A 466 -20.26 -4.04 15.42
C ALA A 466 -20.94 -5.29 14.84
N ALA A 467 -21.33 -6.24 15.70
CA ALA A 467 -22.05 -7.43 15.26
C ALA A 467 -23.21 -6.93 14.38
N ALA A 468 -23.37 -7.55 13.21
CA ALA A 468 -24.48 -7.17 12.34
C ALA A 468 -25.77 -7.21 13.16
N PRO A 469 -26.54 -6.14 13.22
CA PRO A 469 -27.72 -6.12 14.07
C PRO A 469 -28.65 -7.28 13.68
N PRO A 470 -29.23 -7.98 14.65
CA PRO A 470 -30.06 -9.14 14.37
C PRO A 470 -31.23 -8.76 13.46
N GLY A 471 -31.63 -9.66 12.57
CA GLY A 471 -32.77 -9.44 11.66
C GLY A 471 -32.54 -8.43 10.55
N GLY A 472 -31.26 -8.14 10.17
CA GLY A 472 -30.94 -7.19 9.10
C GLY A 472 -31.30 -5.74 9.42
N LEU A 473 -31.42 -5.42 10.70
CA LEU A 473 -31.68 -4.05 11.17
C LEU A 473 -30.45 -3.17 10.91
N THR A 474 -30.68 -1.89 10.63
CA THR A 474 -29.61 -0.89 10.66
C THR A 474 -29.35 -0.44 12.09
N ARG A 475 -28.16 0.14 12.37
CA ARG A 475 -27.84 0.74 13.68
C ARG A 475 -28.94 1.70 14.15
N ARG A 476 -29.47 2.54 13.24
CA ARG A 476 -30.53 3.50 13.55
C ARG A 476 -31.85 2.82 13.90
N GLU A 477 -32.16 1.71 13.23
CA GLU A 477 -33.34 0.90 13.54
C GLU A 477 -33.16 0.19 14.89
N CYS A 478 -31.95 -0.24 15.26
CA CYS A 478 -31.67 -0.78 16.58
C CYS A 478 -31.82 0.29 17.67
N GLU A 479 -31.31 1.50 17.46
CA GLU A 479 -31.49 2.61 18.40
C GLU A 479 -32.98 2.91 18.64
N VAL A 480 -33.77 2.92 17.56
CA VAL A 480 -35.23 3.05 17.65
C VAL A 480 -35.86 1.88 18.43
N LEU A 481 -35.42 0.65 18.12
CA LEU A 481 -35.95 -0.57 18.69
C LEU A 481 -35.64 -0.70 20.21
N VAL A 482 -34.43 -0.29 20.62
CA VAL A 482 -34.06 -0.19 22.05
C VAL A 482 -35.00 0.77 22.79
N LEU A 483 -35.25 1.95 22.24
CA LEU A 483 -36.18 2.93 22.87
C LEU A 483 -37.62 2.43 22.85
N VAL A 484 -37.97 1.59 21.89
CA VAL A 484 -39.29 0.90 21.87
C VAL A 484 -39.39 -0.11 23.02
N SER A 485 -38.33 -0.86 23.29
CA SER A 485 -38.28 -1.81 24.41
C SER A 485 -38.32 -1.11 25.77
N ASP A 486 -37.79 0.12 25.85
CA ASP A 486 -37.90 0.98 27.02
C ASP A 486 -39.30 1.60 27.19
N GLY A 487 -40.26 1.28 26.33
CA GLY A 487 -41.65 1.75 26.39
C GLY A 487 -41.85 3.20 25.91
N ARG A 488 -40.86 3.81 25.24
CA ARG A 488 -40.96 5.21 24.79
C ARG A 488 -41.97 5.38 23.65
N SER A 489 -42.69 6.47 23.63
CA SER A 489 -43.58 6.87 22.53
C SER A 489 -42.75 7.33 21.30
N ASN A 490 -43.38 7.39 20.12
CA ASN A 490 -42.71 7.89 18.90
C ASN A 490 -42.19 9.31 19.07
N ARG A 491 -42.94 10.14 19.81
CA ARG A 491 -42.55 11.53 20.12
C ARG A 491 -41.28 11.56 20.98
N GLU A 492 -41.23 10.80 22.07
CA GLU A 492 -40.05 10.70 22.97
C GLU A 492 -38.83 10.13 22.24
N ILE A 493 -39.04 9.14 21.36
CA ILE A 493 -37.98 8.58 20.51
C ILE A 493 -37.47 9.67 19.56
N GLY A 494 -38.39 10.42 18.94
CA GLY A 494 -38.05 11.53 18.05
C GLY A 494 -37.23 12.62 18.74
N GLU A 495 -37.64 13.02 19.92
CA GLU A 495 -36.95 14.02 20.75
C GLU A 495 -35.51 13.52 21.12
N ARG A 496 -35.40 12.27 21.54
CA ARG A 496 -34.09 11.66 21.96
C ARG A 496 -33.16 11.43 20.81
N LEU A 497 -33.66 11.11 19.64
CA LEU A 497 -32.87 10.79 18.44
C LEU A 497 -32.75 11.97 17.45
N PHE A 498 -33.31 13.14 17.81
CA PHE A 498 -33.32 14.34 16.98
C PHE A 498 -33.94 14.13 15.58
N ILE A 499 -35.07 13.39 15.52
CA ILE A 499 -35.85 13.15 14.30
C ILE A 499 -37.35 13.38 14.53
N SER A 500 -38.11 13.55 13.45
CA SER A 500 -39.54 13.70 13.58
C SER A 500 -40.24 12.38 13.98
N ASP A 501 -41.38 12.48 14.68
CA ASP A 501 -42.23 11.32 15.02
C ASP A 501 -42.70 10.56 13.76
N ARG A 502 -42.88 11.25 12.65
CA ARG A 502 -43.16 10.64 11.34
C ARG A 502 -41.98 9.80 10.84
N THR A 503 -40.76 10.25 11.08
CA THR A 503 -39.54 9.51 10.75
C THR A 503 -39.39 8.25 11.61
N VAL A 504 -39.73 8.37 12.91
CA VAL A 504 -39.78 7.23 13.83
C VAL A 504 -40.81 6.18 13.37
N ALA A 505 -42.01 6.64 12.98
CA ALA A 505 -43.04 5.73 12.46
C ALA A 505 -42.58 4.97 11.21
N ARG A 506 -41.87 5.64 10.31
CA ARG A 506 -41.27 4.99 9.12
C ARG A 506 -40.22 3.96 9.52
N HIS A 507 -39.34 4.26 10.47
CA HIS A 507 -38.38 3.28 10.99
C HIS A 507 -39.08 2.07 11.60
N LEU A 508 -40.13 2.26 12.38
CA LEU A 508 -40.90 1.15 12.96
C LEU A 508 -41.54 0.25 11.89
N THR A 509 -42.10 0.82 10.84
CA THR A 509 -42.62 0.05 9.71
C THR A 509 -41.51 -0.84 9.06
N ASN A 510 -40.35 -0.27 8.82
CA ASN A 510 -39.22 -0.99 8.26
C ASN A 510 -38.69 -2.08 9.23
N ILE A 511 -38.58 -1.76 10.53
CA ILE A 511 -38.20 -2.71 11.57
C ILE A 511 -39.17 -3.89 11.58
N PHE A 512 -40.47 -3.64 11.65
CA PHE A 512 -41.50 -4.70 11.71
C PHE A 512 -41.41 -5.63 10.50
N HIS A 513 -41.18 -5.06 9.31
CA HIS A 513 -41.03 -5.83 8.10
C HIS A 513 -39.75 -6.70 8.15
N LYS A 514 -38.62 -6.15 8.61
CA LYS A 514 -37.32 -6.84 8.64
C LYS A 514 -37.27 -7.98 9.65
N ILE A 515 -37.85 -7.79 10.84
CA ILE A 515 -37.82 -8.80 11.90
C ILE A 515 -39.10 -9.68 11.94
N GLY A 516 -39.99 -9.56 10.94
CA GLY A 516 -41.17 -10.41 10.79
C GLY A 516 -42.22 -10.26 11.88
N VAL A 517 -42.34 -9.06 12.49
CA VAL A 517 -43.32 -8.79 13.58
C VAL A 517 -44.42 -7.85 13.09
N THR A 518 -45.57 -7.91 13.76
CA THR A 518 -46.76 -7.11 13.40
C THR A 518 -47.17 -6.11 14.46
N SER A 519 -46.53 -6.11 15.63
CA SER A 519 -46.87 -5.21 16.73
C SER A 519 -45.64 -4.64 17.43
N ARG A 520 -45.82 -3.47 18.04
CA ARG A 520 -44.80 -2.81 18.86
C ARG A 520 -44.35 -3.65 20.03
N THR A 521 -45.24 -4.40 20.66
CA THR A 521 -44.93 -5.31 21.78
C THR A 521 -44.08 -6.47 21.33
N GLN A 522 -44.36 -7.04 20.15
CA GLN A 522 -43.51 -8.09 19.55
C GLN A 522 -42.12 -7.55 19.21
N ALA A 523 -42.04 -6.32 18.70
CA ALA A 523 -40.76 -5.69 18.41
C ALA A 523 -39.96 -5.41 19.70
N ALA A 524 -40.58 -4.95 20.76
CA ALA A 524 -39.94 -4.79 22.07
C ALA A 524 -39.41 -6.11 22.61
N ARG A 525 -40.18 -7.19 22.51
CA ARG A 525 -39.75 -8.53 22.91
C ARG A 525 -38.58 -8.99 22.09
N TYR A 526 -38.63 -8.81 20.77
CA TYR A 526 -37.50 -9.14 19.89
C TYR A 526 -36.19 -8.46 20.35
N ALA A 527 -36.24 -7.18 20.73
CA ALA A 527 -35.05 -6.46 21.22
C ALA A 527 -34.46 -7.12 22.49
N ILE A 528 -35.32 -7.60 23.40
CA ILE A 528 -34.91 -8.26 24.64
C ILE A 528 -34.33 -9.63 24.32
N ASP A 529 -35.04 -10.44 23.52
CA ASP A 529 -34.65 -11.82 23.18
C ASP A 529 -33.31 -11.87 22.41
N HIS A 530 -32.93 -10.79 21.69
CA HIS A 530 -31.70 -10.68 20.92
C HIS A 530 -30.64 -9.80 21.57
N GLY A 531 -30.79 -9.46 22.86
CA GLY A 531 -29.77 -8.76 23.63
C GLY A 531 -29.46 -7.34 23.16
N LEU A 532 -30.41 -6.66 22.45
CA LEU A 532 -30.25 -5.28 22.02
C LEU A 532 -30.41 -4.28 23.18
N THR A 533 -30.96 -4.72 24.30
CA THR A 533 -31.11 -3.91 25.52
C THR A 533 -29.99 -4.28 26.48
N GLU A 534 -29.26 -3.32 27.01
CA GLU A 534 -28.37 -3.56 28.14
C GLU A 534 -29.16 -4.20 29.29
N ALA A 535 -28.66 -5.32 29.80
CA ALA A 535 -29.21 -5.92 31.00
C ALA A 535 -29.08 -4.90 32.14
N ARG A 536 -30.22 -4.40 32.63
CA ARG A 536 -30.28 -3.56 33.83
C ARG A 536 -29.92 -4.36 35.05
#